data_e4adebb24bec99dd46f1c57a225a537d
#
_entry.id   e4adebb24bec99dd46f1c57a225a537d
#
_cell.length_a   1.000
_cell.length_b   1.000
_cell.length_c   1.000
_cell.angle_alpha   90.00
_cell.angle_beta   90.00
_cell.angle_gamma   90.00
#
_symmetry.space_group_name_H-M   'P 1'
#
loop_
_entity.id
_entity.type
_entity.pdbx_description
1 polymer ?
#
loop_
_entity_poly.entity_id
_entity_poly.type
_entity_poly.pdbx_seq_one_letter_code
_entity_poly.pdbx_strand_id
1 'polypeptide(L)'
;MMKCIIIDDEPLALELLEDFVSKIPNLKLVSCCSNAIEAVSILQNNKIDLIFLDIEMPEFTGIEFIKSLDVKPLFIFTTAYSHYAIEGFNLNAVDYLVKPIPFHRFLKAVNRAQDLFVKKRRKLIIYQNFKFPKFYFC
;
A
#
# COMPACT_ATOMS: atom_id res chain seq x y z
N MET A 1 -4.73 4.03 13.10
CA MET A 1 -3.35 3.78 12.59
C MET A 1 -3.42 3.02 11.28
N MET A 2 -2.71 3.46 10.29
CA MET A 2 -2.67 2.81 8.99
C MET A 2 -1.71 1.63 9.01
N LYS A 3 -2.20 0.43 8.68
CA LYS A 3 -1.40 -0.80 8.68
C LYS A 3 -0.85 -1.06 7.29
N CYS A 4 0.44 -1.34 7.19
CA CYS A 4 1.10 -1.55 5.91
C CYS A 4 1.92 -2.83 5.86
N ILE A 5 2.18 -3.28 4.64
CA ILE A 5 3.17 -4.31 4.34
C ILE A 5 4.10 -3.81 3.25
N ILE A 6 5.29 -4.39 3.21
CA ILE A 6 6.31 -4.11 2.21
C ILE A 6 6.58 -5.41 1.45
N ILE A 7 6.52 -5.35 0.12
CA ILE A 7 6.78 -6.50 -0.74
C ILE A 7 7.92 -6.15 -1.69
N ASP A 8 9.06 -6.81 -1.54
CA ASP A 8 10.25 -6.59 -2.36
C ASP A 8 11.15 -7.84 -2.26
N ASP A 9 11.71 -8.27 -3.36
CA ASP A 9 12.59 -9.44 -3.38
C ASP A 9 14.03 -9.12 -2.98
N GLU A 10 14.39 -7.84 -2.86
CA GLU A 10 15.72 -7.40 -2.46
C GLU A 10 15.78 -7.14 -0.95
N PRO A 11 16.62 -7.88 -0.19
CA PRO A 11 16.71 -7.68 1.26
C PRO A 11 17.08 -6.26 1.69
N LEU A 12 17.98 -5.61 0.96
CA LEU A 12 18.38 -4.24 1.28
C LEU A 12 17.24 -3.23 1.08
N ALA A 13 16.39 -3.45 0.09
CA ALA A 13 15.21 -2.62 -0.13
C ALA A 13 14.20 -2.78 1.01
N LEU A 14 13.99 -4.01 1.48
CA LEU A 14 13.14 -4.29 2.64
C LEU A 14 13.65 -3.58 3.89
N GLU A 15 14.96 -3.66 4.16
CA GLU A 15 15.57 -2.99 5.32
C GLU A 15 15.39 -1.47 5.25
N LEU A 16 15.61 -0.88 4.08
CA LEU A 16 15.48 0.56 3.91
C LEU A 16 14.05 1.03 4.15
N LEU A 17 13.09 0.37 3.54
CA LEU A 17 11.68 0.75 3.68
C LEU A 17 11.16 0.47 5.09
N GLU A 18 11.60 -0.60 5.73
CA GLU A 18 11.29 -0.88 7.13
C GLU A 18 11.79 0.24 8.04
N ASP A 19 13.01 0.70 7.83
CA ASP A 19 13.57 1.84 8.58
C ASP A 19 12.74 3.10 8.34
N PHE A 20 12.38 3.40 7.10
CA PHE A 20 11.55 4.54 6.77
C PHE A 20 10.18 4.49 7.46
N VAL A 21 9.53 3.34 7.42
CA VAL A 21 8.22 3.14 8.09
C VAL A 21 8.35 3.38 9.59
N SER A 22 9.44 2.92 10.22
CA SER A 22 9.65 3.07 11.65
C SER A 22 9.71 4.53 12.10
N LYS A 23 10.05 5.44 11.21
CA LYS A 23 10.17 6.87 11.50
C LYS A 23 8.87 7.64 11.37
N ILE A 24 7.81 7.02 10.87
CA ILE A 24 6.55 7.70 10.60
C ILE A 24 5.52 7.32 11.65
N PRO A 25 5.03 8.30 12.45
CA PRO A 25 3.96 8.01 13.38
C PRO A 25 2.66 7.67 12.63
N ASN A 26 1.80 6.89 13.25
CA ASN A 26 0.52 6.45 12.69
C ASN A 26 0.63 5.49 11.49
N LEU A 27 1.82 4.98 11.21
CA LEU A 27 2.05 3.94 10.21
C LEU A 27 2.62 2.71 10.93
N LYS A 28 1.95 1.57 10.79
CA LYS A 28 2.36 0.34 11.46
C LYS A 28 2.72 -0.71 10.44
N LEU A 29 3.95 -1.21 10.50
CA LEU A 29 4.38 -2.32 9.66
C LEU A 29 3.86 -3.64 10.22
N VAL A 30 3.08 -4.36 9.42
CA VAL A 30 2.58 -5.69 9.79
C VAL A 30 3.56 -6.76 9.38
N SER A 31 4.11 -6.69 8.17
CA SER A 31 5.08 -7.68 7.68
C SER A 31 5.89 -7.15 6.51
N CYS A 32 7.07 -7.74 6.33
CA CYS A 32 7.86 -7.62 5.12
C CYS A 32 7.78 -8.95 4.37
N CYS A 33 7.48 -8.89 3.08
CA CYS A 33 7.35 -10.07 2.24
C CYS A 33 8.40 -10.04 1.14
N SER A 34 9.06 -11.17 0.90
CA SER A 34 10.08 -11.26 -0.16
C SER A 34 9.50 -11.69 -1.51
N ASN A 35 8.22 -12.04 -1.56
CA ASN A 35 7.52 -12.41 -2.78
C ASN A 35 6.01 -12.21 -2.63
N ALA A 36 5.31 -12.30 -3.75
CA ALA A 36 3.86 -12.09 -3.79
C ALA A 36 3.08 -13.18 -3.04
N ILE A 37 3.57 -14.41 -3.03
CA ILE A 37 2.87 -15.52 -2.37
C ILE A 37 2.79 -15.30 -0.86
N GLU A 38 3.89 -14.85 -0.24
CA GLU A 38 3.88 -14.48 1.18
C GLU A 38 2.84 -13.39 1.46
N ALA A 39 2.76 -12.41 0.56
CA ALA A 39 1.82 -11.30 0.71
C ALA A 39 0.37 -11.75 0.65
N VAL A 40 0.03 -12.70 -0.20
CA VAL A 40 -1.34 -13.24 -0.28
C VAL A 40 -1.81 -13.77 1.08
N SER A 41 -0.96 -14.56 1.75
CA SER A 41 -1.29 -15.09 3.07
C SER A 41 -1.52 -13.98 4.10
N ILE A 42 -0.66 -12.95 4.08
CA ILE A 42 -0.80 -11.81 4.99
C ILE A 42 -2.11 -11.06 4.73
N LEU A 43 -2.43 -10.81 3.47
CA LEU A 43 -3.66 -10.09 3.09
C LEU A 43 -4.93 -10.87 3.45
N GLN A 44 -4.89 -12.20 3.42
CA GLN A 44 -6.03 -13.02 3.81
C GLN A 44 -6.30 -12.99 5.31
N ASN A 45 -5.26 -12.85 6.12
CA ASN A 45 -5.34 -12.98 7.58
C ASN A 45 -5.27 -11.65 8.33
N ASN A 46 -5.02 -10.54 7.65
CA ASN A 46 -4.86 -9.23 8.27
C ASN A 46 -5.54 -8.17 7.43
N LYS A 47 -6.07 -7.14 8.10
CA LYS A 47 -6.55 -5.96 7.42
C LYS A 47 -5.36 -5.06 7.11
N ILE A 48 -5.01 -4.96 5.85
CA ILE A 48 -3.90 -4.12 5.38
C ILE A 48 -4.48 -2.90 4.66
N ASP A 49 -4.00 -1.72 5.03
CA ASP A 49 -4.49 -0.46 4.49
C ASP A 49 -3.60 0.07 3.36
N LEU A 50 -2.32 -0.28 3.37
CA LEU A 50 -1.33 0.22 2.42
C LEU A 50 -0.30 -0.84 2.09
N ILE A 51 0.02 -0.98 0.80
CA ILE A 51 1.08 -1.87 0.32
C ILE A 51 2.17 -1.04 -0.35
N PHE A 52 3.42 -1.24 0.05
CA PHE A 52 4.61 -0.81 -0.71
C PHE A 52 5.05 -2.01 -1.54
N LEU A 53 5.06 -1.87 -2.85
CA LEU A 53 5.14 -3.01 -3.75
C LEU A 53 6.16 -2.79 -4.86
N ASP A 54 7.21 -3.59 -4.86
CA ASP A 54 8.20 -3.59 -5.95
C ASP A 54 7.55 -4.12 -7.24
N ILE A 55 7.80 -3.44 -8.35
CA ILE A 55 7.30 -3.88 -9.66
C ILE A 55 8.11 -5.06 -10.18
N GLU A 56 9.44 -4.98 -10.13
CA GLU A 56 10.32 -5.97 -10.73
C GLU A 56 10.61 -7.14 -9.79
N MET A 57 9.66 -8.02 -9.61
CA MET A 57 9.88 -9.27 -8.89
C MET A 57 9.91 -10.43 -9.88
N PRO A 58 10.80 -11.44 -9.66
CA PRO A 58 10.84 -12.60 -10.54
C PRO A 58 9.53 -13.38 -10.49
N GLU A 59 9.15 -13.99 -11.60
CA GLU A 59 7.98 -14.86 -11.78
C GLU A 59 6.64 -14.14 -11.72
N PHE A 60 6.47 -13.14 -10.86
CA PHE A 60 5.20 -12.47 -10.67
C PHE A 60 5.44 -11.00 -10.31
N THR A 61 5.24 -10.12 -11.27
CA THR A 61 5.50 -8.68 -11.07
C THR A 61 4.52 -8.03 -10.11
N GLY A 62 4.92 -6.88 -9.54
CA GLY A 62 4.03 -6.11 -8.69
C GLY A 62 2.75 -5.69 -9.40
N ILE A 63 2.83 -5.35 -10.70
CA ILE A 63 1.66 -4.98 -11.50
C ILE A 63 0.71 -6.17 -11.65
N GLU A 64 1.23 -7.34 -11.98
CA GLU A 64 0.45 -8.57 -12.05
C GLU A 64 -0.22 -8.90 -10.71
N PHE A 65 0.53 -8.72 -9.62
CA PHE A 65 0.01 -8.95 -8.28
C PHE A 65 -1.20 -8.07 -7.98
N ILE A 66 -1.09 -6.76 -8.22
CA ILE A 66 -2.21 -5.83 -7.99
C ILE A 66 -3.42 -6.18 -8.85
N LYS A 67 -3.20 -6.51 -10.12
CA LYS A 67 -4.29 -6.92 -11.02
C LYS A 67 -5.01 -8.18 -10.56
N SER A 68 -4.31 -9.05 -9.83
CA SER A 68 -4.89 -10.30 -9.34
C SER A 68 -5.80 -10.13 -8.12
N LEU A 69 -5.73 -8.98 -7.43
CA LEU A 69 -6.52 -8.74 -6.23
C LEU A 69 -7.91 -8.22 -6.58
N ASP A 70 -8.94 -8.85 -6.03
CA ASP A 70 -10.33 -8.39 -6.20
C ASP A 70 -10.60 -7.12 -5.40
N VAL A 71 -10.18 -7.11 -4.14
CA VAL A 71 -10.25 -5.94 -3.26
C VAL A 71 -8.84 -5.45 -2.99
N LYS A 72 -8.58 -4.20 -3.39
CA LYS A 72 -7.24 -3.63 -3.32
C LYS A 72 -7.11 -2.66 -2.16
N PRO A 73 -6.12 -2.86 -1.26
CA PRO A 73 -5.68 -1.78 -0.37
C PRO A 73 -5.11 -0.61 -1.18
N LEU A 74 -4.86 0.50 -0.55
CA LEU A 74 -4.03 1.54 -1.16
C LEU A 74 -2.64 0.94 -1.44
N PHE A 75 -2.01 1.35 -2.53
CA PHE A 75 -0.69 0.82 -2.86
C PHE A 75 0.20 1.88 -3.49
N ILE A 76 1.50 1.75 -3.20
CA ILE A 76 2.56 2.58 -3.72
C ILE A 76 3.56 1.65 -4.40
N PHE A 77 3.83 1.87 -5.67
CA PHE A 77 4.85 1.10 -6.37
C PHE A 77 6.25 1.61 -6.08
N THR A 78 7.19 0.70 -5.98
CA THR A 78 8.63 1.01 -5.99
C THR A 78 9.27 0.33 -7.17
N THR A 79 10.28 0.93 -7.77
CA THR A 79 10.93 0.38 -8.96
C THR A 79 12.27 1.05 -9.22
N ALA A 80 13.17 0.34 -9.91
CA ALA A 80 14.39 0.92 -10.43
C ALA A 80 14.17 1.69 -11.75
N TYR A 81 12.98 1.59 -12.36
CA TYR A 81 12.70 2.11 -13.70
C TYR A 81 11.55 3.11 -13.72
N SER A 82 11.82 4.32 -14.24
CA SER A 82 10.82 5.39 -14.30
C SER A 82 9.69 5.16 -15.32
N HIS A 83 9.89 4.28 -16.31
CA HIS A 83 8.90 4.07 -17.37
C HIS A 83 7.61 3.37 -16.92
N TYR A 84 7.58 2.81 -15.72
CA TYR A 84 6.36 2.17 -15.20
C TYR A 84 5.33 3.15 -14.62
N ALA A 85 5.65 4.44 -14.56
CA ALA A 85 4.76 5.43 -13.93
C ALA A 85 3.38 5.50 -14.59
N ILE A 86 3.30 5.44 -15.92
CA ILE A 86 2.03 5.51 -16.66
C ILE A 86 1.16 4.31 -16.30
N GLU A 87 1.73 3.12 -16.25
CA GLU A 87 1.00 1.90 -15.90
C GLU A 87 0.51 1.93 -14.46
N GLY A 88 1.32 2.48 -13.55
CA GLY A 88 0.92 2.70 -12.16
C GLY A 88 -0.29 3.64 -12.04
N PHE A 89 -0.33 4.71 -12.82
CA PHE A 89 -1.48 5.62 -12.85
C PHE A 89 -2.74 4.93 -13.35
N ASN A 90 -2.64 4.10 -14.38
CA ASN A 90 -3.78 3.36 -14.93
C ASN A 90 -4.38 2.37 -13.91
N LEU A 91 -3.59 1.95 -12.92
CA LEU A 91 -4.03 1.06 -11.86
C LEU A 91 -4.49 1.80 -10.59
N ASN A 92 -4.46 3.14 -10.61
CA ASN A 92 -4.80 3.98 -9.46
C ASN A 92 -3.85 3.83 -8.28
N ALA A 93 -2.55 3.66 -8.55
CA ALA A 93 -1.55 3.70 -7.50
C ALA A 93 -1.58 5.05 -6.79
N VAL A 94 -1.38 5.04 -5.47
CA VAL A 94 -1.27 6.28 -4.69
C VAL A 94 -0.06 7.09 -5.18
N ASP A 95 1.03 6.40 -5.41
CA ASP A 95 2.27 7.02 -5.88
C ASP A 95 3.20 5.97 -6.49
N TYR A 96 4.32 6.46 -7.00
CA TYR A 96 5.29 5.68 -7.75
C TYR A 96 6.68 6.18 -7.36
N LEU A 97 7.46 5.33 -6.72
CA LEU A 97 8.77 5.70 -6.17
C LEU A 97 9.89 5.02 -6.95
N VAL A 98 10.81 5.82 -7.50
CA VAL A 98 11.96 5.30 -8.25
C VAL A 98 13.15 5.15 -7.30
N LYS A 99 13.74 3.97 -7.27
CA LYS A 99 14.93 3.66 -6.47
C LYS A 99 16.17 4.35 -7.05
N PRO A 100 17.10 4.84 -6.23
CA PRO A 100 17.08 4.87 -4.76
C PRO A 100 16.09 5.90 -4.23
N ILE A 101 15.29 5.51 -3.22
CA ILE A 101 14.20 6.34 -2.72
C ILE A 101 14.72 7.21 -1.56
N PRO A 102 14.76 8.55 -1.69
CA PRO A 102 15.11 9.38 -0.55
C PRO A 102 13.94 9.48 0.43
N PHE A 103 14.23 9.65 1.70
CA PHE A 103 13.21 9.65 2.74
C PHE A 103 12.13 10.70 2.53
N HIS A 104 12.50 11.92 2.10
CA HIS A 104 11.51 12.98 1.87
C HIS A 104 10.49 12.60 0.79
N ARG A 105 10.94 11.85 -0.22
CA ARG A 105 10.06 11.38 -1.30
C ARG A 105 9.12 10.29 -0.81
N PHE A 106 9.63 9.38 0.01
CA PHE A 106 8.84 8.35 0.67
C PHE A 106 7.77 8.98 1.58
N LEU A 107 8.15 9.95 2.39
CA LEU A 107 7.24 10.67 3.28
C LEU A 107 6.10 11.33 2.51
N LYS A 108 6.39 11.94 1.38
CA LYS A 108 5.37 12.57 0.52
C LYS A 108 4.34 11.54 0.03
N ALA A 109 4.81 10.37 -0.39
CA ALA A 109 3.93 9.30 -0.83
C ALA A 109 3.03 8.79 0.31
N VAL A 110 3.60 8.60 1.50
CA VAL A 110 2.85 8.17 2.67
C VAL A 110 1.80 9.21 3.07
N ASN A 111 2.14 10.49 3.01
CA ASN A 111 1.18 11.55 3.31
C ASN A 111 -0.02 11.51 2.36
N ARG A 112 0.21 11.26 1.07
CA ARG A 112 -0.89 11.06 0.10
C ARG A 112 -1.74 9.85 0.47
N ALA A 113 -1.09 8.76 0.84
CA ALA A 113 -1.80 7.55 1.24
C ALA A 113 -2.66 7.80 2.49
N GLN A 114 -2.14 8.53 3.47
CA GLN A 114 -2.89 8.87 4.68
C GLN A 114 -4.10 9.73 4.37
N ASP A 115 -3.97 10.72 3.49
CA ASP A 115 -5.09 11.56 3.08
C ASP A 115 -6.20 10.74 2.42
N LEU A 116 -5.82 9.84 1.53
CA LEU A 116 -6.76 8.94 0.86
C LEU A 116 -7.40 7.96 1.83
N PHE A 117 -6.65 7.46 2.78
CA PHE A 117 -7.14 6.56 3.82
C PHE A 117 -8.20 7.24 4.69
N VAL A 118 -7.96 8.47 5.10
CA VAL A 118 -8.92 9.26 5.89
C VAL A 118 -10.20 9.52 5.08
N LYS A 119 -10.07 9.92 3.82
CA LYS A 119 -11.22 10.17 2.95
C LYS A 119 -12.04 8.90 2.72
N LYS A 120 -11.40 7.78 2.52
CA LYS A 120 -12.06 6.49 2.34
C LYS A 120 -12.86 6.10 3.59
N ARG A 121 -12.30 6.29 4.78
CA ARG A 121 -13.00 6.04 6.03
C ARG A 121 -14.19 6.97 6.21
N ARG A 122 -14.06 8.25 5.88
CA ARG A 122 -15.16 9.22 5.95
C ARG A 122 -16.32 8.82 5.04
N LYS A 123 -16.01 8.42 3.79
CA LYS A 123 -17.04 7.95 2.85
C LYS A 123 -17.77 6.73 3.38
N LEU A 124 -17.05 5.79 3.95
CA LEU A 124 -17.64 4.59 4.52
C LEU A 124 -18.58 4.93 5.70
N ILE A 125 -18.15 5.82 6.59
CA ILE A 125 -18.97 6.26 7.72
C ILE A 125 -20.24 6.95 7.23
N ILE A 126 -20.14 7.86 6.27
CA ILE A 126 -21.28 8.56 5.68
C ILE A 126 -22.25 7.57 5.04
N TYR A 127 -21.74 6.63 4.25
CA TYR A 127 -22.53 5.59 3.60
C TYR A 127 -23.32 4.76 4.64
N GLN A 128 -22.66 4.32 5.70
CA GLN A 128 -23.29 3.54 6.76
C GLN A 128 -24.37 4.36 7.49
N ASN A 129 -24.11 5.63 7.80
CA ASN A 129 -25.08 6.50 8.45
C ASN A 129 -26.27 6.81 7.55
N PHE A 130 -26.06 6.90 6.25
CA PHE A 130 -27.13 7.21 5.29
C PHE A 130 -28.01 5.99 5.00
N LYS A 131 -27.39 4.82 4.83
CA LYS A 131 -28.11 3.59 4.47
C LYS A 131 -28.73 2.90 5.67
N PHE A 132 -28.12 3.04 6.86
CA PHE A 132 -28.56 2.40 8.11
C PHE A 132 -28.61 3.43 9.23
N PRO A 133 -29.62 4.34 9.22
CA PRO A 133 -29.76 5.34 10.28
C PRO A 133 -29.88 4.67 11.64
N LYS A 134 -29.27 5.26 12.68
CA LYS A 134 -29.22 4.69 14.03
C LYS A 134 -30.59 4.40 14.63
N PHE A 135 -31.59 5.18 14.27
CA PHE A 135 -32.93 4.99 14.83
C PHE A 135 -33.64 3.74 14.33
N TYR A 136 -33.12 3.06 13.32
CA TYR A 136 -33.64 1.77 12.85
C TYR A 136 -33.05 0.58 13.57
N PHE A 137 -32.03 0.77 14.40
CA PHE A 137 -31.30 -0.30 15.06
C PHE A 137 -31.38 -0.25 16.58
N CYS A 138 -32.40 0.32 17.09
CA CYS A 138 -32.62 0.37 18.54
C CYS A 138 -33.03 -0.98 19.11
#